data_9c374035201dba5b90b15d7d35340ec5
#
_entry.id   9c374035201dba5b90b15d7d35340ec5
#
_cell.length_a   1.000
_cell.length_b   1.000
_cell.length_c   1.000
_cell.angle_alpha   90.00
_cell.angle_beta   90.00
_cell.angle_gamma   90.00
#
_symmetry.space_group_name_H-M   'P 1'
#
loop_
_entity.id
_entity.type
_entity.pdbx_description
1 polymer ?
#
loop_
_entity_poly.entity_id
_entity_poly.type
_entity_poly.pdbx_seq_one_letter_code
_entity_poly.pdbx_strand_id
1 'polypeptide(L)'
;ARGRQVIVSRGELVEIGGAFRMPDVMASAGARLVEVGTTNRTHPHDYEHAITGRTALLMKVHTSNYAVQGFTRAVDEAALAPIAHAHGLPLVTDLGSGALIDMTAHGLPAEPTPQQMLQAGCDLVTFSGDKLLGGPQAGLIVGRKALVDRVRKHPMKRALRMSKLPLAALEATLRLYLRPERLARELPTLRLLTRPLADIEAAARAVQPALAATLAPRYTVEPVALQGQIGSGSLPVERLPSAGLAIAPVGKTGRGRALEQLAAALRALPLPVLGRIADDRLLLDLRCLEHTDEFVNQIGLLRPTGERQQLSSK
;
A
#
# COMPACT_ATOMS: atom_id res chain seq x y z
N ALA A 1 -13.63 -18.42 -15.76
CA ALA A 1 -14.22 -17.51 -16.78
C ALA A 1 -13.59 -17.66 -18.17
N ARG A 2 -12.69 -18.64 -18.41
CA ARG A 2 -12.03 -18.79 -19.71
C ARG A 2 -13.03 -18.86 -20.87
N GLY A 3 -12.88 -17.99 -21.87
CA GLY A 3 -13.79 -17.85 -23.00
C GLY A 3 -15.14 -17.21 -22.70
N ARG A 4 -15.44 -16.87 -21.43
CA ARG A 4 -16.69 -16.28 -20.98
C ARG A 4 -16.49 -14.82 -20.56
N GLN A 5 -17.58 -14.08 -20.44
CA GLN A 5 -17.59 -12.68 -20.10
C GLN A 5 -17.44 -12.45 -18.60
N VAL A 6 -16.67 -11.42 -18.22
CA VAL A 6 -16.58 -10.86 -16.88
C VAL A 6 -17.00 -9.39 -16.97
N ILE A 7 -18.03 -9.03 -16.21
CA ILE A 7 -18.59 -7.67 -16.23
C ILE A 7 -17.93 -6.86 -15.11
N VAL A 8 -17.39 -5.69 -15.46
CA VAL A 8 -16.69 -4.76 -14.53
C VAL A 8 -17.10 -3.33 -14.84
N SER A 9 -17.20 -2.49 -13.82
CA SER A 9 -17.40 -1.04 -14.02
C SER A 9 -16.17 -0.43 -14.68
N ARG A 10 -16.37 0.46 -15.66
CA ARG A 10 -15.29 1.19 -16.33
C ARG A 10 -14.49 2.05 -15.35
N GLY A 11 -15.14 2.62 -14.33
CA GLY A 11 -14.48 3.38 -13.27
C GLY A 11 -13.60 2.53 -12.33
N GLU A 12 -13.60 1.20 -12.46
CA GLU A 12 -12.84 0.26 -11.63
C GLU A 12 -11.72 -0.45 -12.40
N LEU A 13 -11.40 -0.02 -13.62
CA LEU A 13 -10.30 -0.57 -14.41
C LEU A 13 -8.98 0.02 -13.96
N VAL A 14 -8.45 -0.53 -12.89
CA VAL A 14 -7.25 -0.06 -12.23
C VAL A 14 -5.97 -0.53 -12.95
N GLU A 15 -4.96 0.35 -12.99
CA GLU A 15 -3.56 -0.01 -13.21
C GLU A 15 -2.83 0.06 -11.87
N ILE A 16 -2.13 -1.03 -11.51
CA ILE A 16 -1.31 -1.14 -10.32
C ILE A 16 0.16 -1.01 -10.72
N GLY A 17 1.04 -0.67 -9.78
CA GLY A 17 2.46 -0.41 -10.02
C GLY A 17 3.14 -1.40 -10.98
N GLY A 18 4.03 -0.88 -11.86
CA GLY A 18 4.71 -1.68 -12.87
C GLY A 18 3.88 -1.99 -14.12
N ALA A 19 2.90 -1.14 -14.43
CA ALA A 19 2.01 -1.28 -15.60
C ALA A 19 1.11 -2.55 -15.57
N PHE A 20 0.77 -3.04 -14.37
CA PHE A 20 -0.10 -4.17 -14.19
C PHE A 20 -1.57 -3.73 -14.28
N ARG A 21 -2.20 -3.99 -15.43
CA ARG A 21 -3.57 -3.55 -15.74
C ARG A 21 -4.57 -4.68 -15.56
N MET A 22 -5.67 -4.42 -14.86
CA MET A 22 -6.74 -5.40 -14.67
C MET A 22 -7.31 -5.95 -15.99
N PRO A 23 -7.55 -5.14 -17.05
CA PRO A 23 -7.98 -5.67 -18.34
C PRO A 23 -7.00 -6.68 -18.94
N ASP A 24 -5.70 -6.42 -18.87
CA ASP A 24 -4.65 -7.31 -19.42
C ASP A 24 -4.57 -8.62 -18.64
N VAL A 25 -4.72 -8.56 -17.32
CA VAL A 25 -4.78 -9.74 -16.45
C VAL A 25 -5.98 -10.62 -16.79
N MET A 26 -7.15 -10.01 -16.96
CA MET A 26 -8.37 -10.73 -17.35
C MET A 26 -8.23 -11.38 -18.72
N ALA A 27 -7.67 -10.65 -19.70
CA ALA A 27 -7.41 -11.16 -21.04
C ALA A 27 -6.42 -12.34 -21.00
N SER A 28 -5.33 -12.22 -20.22
CA SER A 28 -4.33 -13.29 -20.02
C SER A 28 -4.93 -14.53 -19.36
N ALA A 29 -5.92 -14.35 -18.47
CA ALA A 29 -6.70 -15.45 -17.89
C ALA A 29 -7.71 -16.07 -18.88
N GLY A 30 -7.81 -15.53 -20.10
CA GLY A 30 -8.73 -15.96 -21.14
C GLY A 30 -10.19 -15.52 -20.89
N ALA A 31 -10.42 -14.55 -20.03
CA ALA A 31 -11.72 -13.93 -19.84
C ALA A 31 -11.99 -12.88 -20.93
N ARG A 32 -13.26 -12.65 -21.24
CA ARG A 32 -13.68 -11.54 -22.09
C ARG A 32 -14.23 -10.43 -21.20
N LEU A 33 -13.51 -9.33 -21.11
CA LEU A 33 -13.96 -8.16 -20.36
C LEU A 33 -15.19 -7.54 -21.02
N VAL A 34 -16.18 -7.21 -20.21
CA VAL A 34 -17.36 -6.39 -20.57
C VAL A 34 -17.39 -5.21 -19.61
N GLU A 35 -17.08 -4.04 -20.14
CA GLU A 35 -17.09 -2.79 -19.39
C GLU A 35 -18.50 -2.22 -19.33
N VAL A 36 -18.93 -1.75 -18.15
CA VAL A 36 -20.23 -1.12 -17.95
C VAL A 36 -20.10 0.27 -17.35
N GLY A 37 -21.10 1.10 -17.61
CA GLY A 37 -21.12 2.49 -17.15
C GLY A 37 -20.08 3.37 -17.84
N THR A 38 -19.71 4.44 -17.17
CA THR A 38 -18.70 5.42 -17.60
C THR A 38 -17.58 5.52 -16.56
N THR A 39 -16.57 6.33 -16.83
CA THR A 39 -15.43 6.52 -15.92
C THR A 39 -15.85 6.95 -14.51
N ASN A 40 -16.87 7.82 -14.41
CA ASN A 40 -17.29 8.42 -13.15
C ASN A 40 -18.68 7.96 -12.67
N ARG A 41 -19.46 7.27 -13.51
CA ARG A 41 -20.81 6.86 -13.15
C ARG A 41 -21.14 5.47 -13.68
N THR A 42 -21.57 4.60 -12.76
CA THR A 42 -22.12 3.28 -13.08
C THR A 42 -23.37 3.05 -12.25
N HIS A 43 -24.40 2.51 -12.86
CA HIS A 43 -25.71 2.26 -12.26
C HIS A 43 -26.02 0.76 -12.25
N PRO A 44 -26.92 0.27 -11.36
CA PRO A 44 -27.32 -1.13 -11.33
C PRO A 44 -27.79 -1.68 -12.69
N HIS A 45 -28.60 -0.91 -13.42
CA HIS A 45 -29.10 -1.32 -14.74
C HIS A 45 -27.98 -1.51 -15.79
N ASP A 46 -26.84 -0.85 -15.65
CA ASP A 46 -25.70 -1.05 -16.56
C ASP A 46 -25.17 -2.50 -16.46
N TYR A 47 -25.15 -3.05 -15.25
CA TYR A 47 -24.77 -4.45 -15.02
C TYR A 47 -25.86 -5.41 -15.53
N GLU A 48 -27.13 -5.15 -15.19
CA GLU A 48 -28.28 -5.99 -15.60
C GLU A 48 -28.36 -6.12 -17.12
N HIS A 49 -28.25 -5.03 -17.85
CA HIS A 49 -28.32 -5.02 -19.33
C HIS A 49 -27.11 -5.72 -19.98
N ALA A 50 -25.96 -5.79 -19.30
CA ALA A 50 -24.77 -6.44 -19.83
C ALA A 50 -24.75 -7.95 -19.61
N ILE A 51 -25.60 -8.49 -18.72
CA ILE A 51 -25.66 -9.93 -18.42
C ILE A 51 -26.24 -10.68 -19.64
N THR A 52 -25.51 -11.71 -20.05
CA THR A 52 -25.91 -12.61 -21.13
C THR A 52 -25.69 -14.07 -20.77
N GLY A 53 -26.16 -15.01 -21.56
CA GLY A 53 -25.84 -16.46 -21.35
C GLY A 53 -24.35 -16.80 -21.40
N ARG A 54 -23.48 -15.86 -21.84
CA ARG A 54 -22.02 -16.00 -21.83
C ARG A 54 -21.36 -15.40 -20.61
N THR A 55 -22.08 -14.69 -19.75
CA THR A 55 -21.52 -14.10 -18.53
C THR A 55 -21.10 -15.21 -17.55
N ALA A 56 -19.93 -15.10 -16.97
CA ALA A 56 -19.38 -16.03 -16.01
C ALA A 56 -19.47 -15.52 -14.57
N LEU A 57 -19.28 -14.22 -14.37
CA LEU A 57 -19.31 -13.56 -13.06
C LEU A 57 -19.43 -12.04 -13.24
N LEU A 58 -19.86 -11.37 -12.18
CA LEU A 58 -19.68 -9.94 -12.00
C LEU A 58 -18.47 -9.70 -11.10
N MET A 59 -17.68 -8.68 -11.40
CA MET A 59 -16.48 -8.37 -10.63
C MET A 59 -16.47 -6.90 -10.23
N LYS A 60 -16.13 -6.69 -8.98
CA LYS A 60 -15.77 -5.38 -8.41
C LYS A 60 -14.27 -5.32 -8.22
N VAL A 61 -13.69 -4.16 -8.50
CA VAL A 61 -12.28 -3.89 -8.21
C VAL A 61 -12.20 -2.63 -7.37
N HIS A 62 -11.73 -2.78 -6.14
CA HIS A 62 -11.57 -1.65 -5.24
C HIS A 62 -10.46 -0.73 -5.76
N THR A 63 -10.79 0.56 -5.88
CA THR A 63 -9.86 1.59 -6.38
C THR A 63 -8.91 2.04 -5.27
N SER A 64 -8.11 1.10 -4.76
CA SER A 64 -7.24 1.31 -3.59
C SER A 64 -6.12 2.33 -3.82
N ASN A 65 -5.77 2.64 -5.08
CA ASN A 65 -4.63 3.50 -5.43
C ASN A 65 -5.02 4.80 -6.17
N TYR A 66 -6.31 5.05 -6.38
CA TYR A 66 -6.83 6.31 -6.91
C TYR A 66 -8.24 6.57 -6.41
N ALA A 67 -8.68 7.83 -6.51
CA ALA A 67 -10.05 8.23 -6.21
C ALA A 67 -10.64 9.03 -7.36
N VAL A 68 -11.90 8.74 -7.72
CA VAL A 68 -12.68 9.55 -8.67
C VAL A 68 -13.54 10.52 -7.87
N GLN A 69 -13.37 11.82 -8.10
CA GLN A 69 -14.05 12.87 -7.36
C GLN A 69 -14.98 13.69 -8.27
N GLY A 70 -15.97 14.34 -7.66
CA GLY A 70 -16.95 15.19 -8.36
C GLY A 70 -18.29 14.49 -8.52
N PHE A 71 -18.89 14.61 -9.70
CA PHE A 71 -20.18 13.97 -10.00
C PHE A 71 -20.00 12.47 -10.28
N THR A 72 -19.85 11.69 -9.21
CA THR A 72 -19.56 10.26 -9.28
C THR A 72 -20.74 9.42 -8.80
N ARG A 73 -20.82 8.18 -9.27
CA ARG A 73 -21.71 7.13 -8.75
C ARG A 73 -21.09 5.76 -9.00
N ALA A 74 -21.00 4.96 -7.96
CA ALA A 74 -20.61 3.55 -8.04
C ALA A 74 -21.76 2.67 -7.52
N VAL A 75 -21.77 1.41 -7.91
CA VAL A 75 -22.65 0.38 -7.36
C VAL A 75 -21.85 -0.38 -6.31
N ASP A 76 -22.32 -0.40 -5.07
CA ASP A 76 -21.69 -1.18 -4.01
C ASP A 76 -22.00 -2.68 -4.12
N GLU A 77 -21.29 -3.47 -3.36
CA GLU A 77 -21.40 -4.92 -3.37
C GLU A 77 -22.81 -5.38 -2.91
N ALA A 78 -23.39 -4.70 -1.92
CA ALA A 78 -24.70 -5.05 -1.38
C ALA A 78 -25.83 -4.85 -2.41
N ALA A 79 -25.70 -3.83 -3.26
CA ALA A 79 -26.62 -3.60 -4.36
C ALA A 79 -26.37 -4.54 -5.56
N LEU A 80 -25.09 -4.93 -5.79
CA LEU A 80 -24.73 -5.77 -6.94
C LEU A 80 -24.94 -7.26 -6.69
N ALA A 81 -24.80 -7.74 -5.46
CA ALA A 81 -24.95 -9.14 -5.11
C ALA A 81 -26.34 -9.73 -5.49
N PRO A 82 -27.48 -9.07 -5.18
CA PRO A 82 -28.78 -9.55 -5.61
C PRO A 82 -28.92 -9.67 -7.14
N ILE A 83 -28.35 -8.73 -7.90
CA ILE A 83 -28.38 -8.75 -9.37
C ILE A 83 -27.60 -9.98 -9.88
N ALA A 84 -26.39 -10.20 -9.38
CA ALA A 84 -25.60 -11.36 -9.77
C ALA A 84 -26.31 -12.68 -9.44
N HIS A 85 -26.85 -12.79 -8.22
CA HIS A 85 -27.49 -14.02 -7.72
C HIS A 85 -28.80 -14.34 -8.42
N ALA A 86 -29.60 -13.32 -8.80
CA ALA A 86 -30.82 -13.52 -9.61
C ALA A 86 -30.53 -14.20 -10.95
N HIS A 87 -29.32 -14.04 -11.48
CA HIS A 87 -28.86 -14.70 -12.70
C HIS A 87 -27.99 -15.93 -12.44
N GLY A 88 -27.89 -16.40 -11.21
CA GLY A 88 -27.05 -17.54 -10.81
C GLY A 88 -25.54 -17.32 -11.02
N LEU A 89 -25.11 -16.05 -11.04
CA LEU A 89 -23.74 -15.63 -11.25
C LEU A 89 -23.06 -15.32 -9.91
N PRO A 90 -21.77 -15.67 -9.73
CA PRO A 90 -21.01 -15.23 -8.57
C PRO A 90 -20.62 -13.75 -8.70
N LEU A 91 -20.63 -13.04 -7.56
CA LEU A 91 -19.99 -11.74 -7.38
C LEU A 91 -18.60 -11.93 -6.77
N VAL A 92 -17.60 -11.36 -7.42
CA VAL A 92 -16.20 -11.42 -6.99
C VAL A 92 -15.69 -9.99 -6.73
N THR A 93 -15.05 -9.77 -5.60
CA THR A 93 -14.44 -8.46 -5.27
C THR A 93 -12.94 -8.61 -5.07
N ASP A 94 -12.16 -7.76 -5.75
CA ASP A 94 -10.72 -7.61 -5.51
C ASP A 94 -10.48 -6.35 -4.68
N LEU A 95 -10.05 -6.52 -3.43
CA LEU A 95 -9.82 -5.42 -2.50
C LEU A 95 -8.44 -4.79 -2.67
N GLY A 96 -7.44 -5.56 -3.01
CA GLY A 96 -6.06 -5.08 -3.16
C GLY A 96 -5.37 -4.64 -1.86
N SER A 97 -6.01 -3.85 -1.01
CA SER A 97 -5.40 -3.23 0.19
C SER A 97 -5.06 -4.22 1.32
N GLY A 98 -5.86 -5.27 1.49
CA GLY A 98 -5.60 -6.33 2.46
C GLY A 98 -5.90 -5.98 3.92
N ALA A 99 -6.72 -4.97 4.20
CA ALA A 99 -7.17 -4.68 5.56
C ALA A 99 -8.04 -5.82 6.10
N LEU A 100 -7.70 -6.38 7.27
CA LEU A 100 -8.48 -7.45 7.93
C LEU A 100 -9.31 -6.95 9.13
N ILE A 101 -9.10 -5.70 9.55
CA ILE A 101 -9.78 -5.07 10.68
C ILE A 101 -10.34 -3.73 10.24
N ASP A 102 -11.30 -3.21 11.01
CA ASP A 102 -11.75 -1.84 10.85
C ASP A 102 -10.63 -0.87 11.26
N MET A 103 -10.02 -0.24 10.27
CA MET A 103 -8.92 0.72 10.46
C MET A 103 -9.37 1.96 11.22
N THR A 104 -10.67 2.31 11.17
CA THR A 104 -11.21 3.51 11.87
C THR A 104 -11.16 3.36 13.40
N ALA A 105 -11.24 2.14 13.91
CA ALA A 105 -11.07 1.85 15.33
C ALA A 105 -9.65 2.19 15.84
N HIS A 106 -8.71 2.38 14.94
CA HIS A 106 -7.32 2.77 15.23
C HIS A 106 -7.00 4.22 14.80
N GLY A 107 -8.02 5.03 14.50
CA GLY A 107 -7.85 6.42 14.06
C GLY A 107 -7.30 6.57 12.63
N LEU A 108 -7.35 5.51 11.83
CA LEU A 108 -6.92 5.49 10.44
C LEU A 108 -8.13 5.62 9.51
N PRO A 109 -7.94 6.01 8.24
CA PRO A 109 -9.00 6.03 7.25
C PRO A 109 -9.69 4.67 7.07
N ALA A 110 -10.96 4.69 6.70
CA ALA A 110 -11.73 3.49 6.44
C ALA A 110 -11.20 2.73 5.23
N GLU A 111 -11.06 1.42 5.35
CA GLU A 111 -10.75 0.50 4.26
C GLU A 111 -11.69 -0.71 4.32
N PRO A 112 -12.22 -1.17 3.20
CA PRO A 112 -13.09 -2.32 3.18
C PRO A 112 -12.33 -3.59 3.56
N THR A 113 -12.98 -4.45 4.35
CA THR A 113 -12.42 -5.73 4.77
C THR A 113 -13.07 -6.91 4.02
N PRO A 114 -12.38 -8.05 3.87
CA PRO A 114 -12.97 -9.25 3.28
C PRO A 114 -14.25 -9.70 3.99
N GLN A 115 -14.33 -9.52 5.30
CA GLN A 115 -15.50 -9.86 6.11
C GLN A 115 -16.72 -9.01 5.71
N GLN A 116 -16.52 -7.69 5.57
CA GLN A 116 -17.59 -6.78 5.12
C GLN A 116 -18.07 -7.13 3.72
N MET A 117 -17.17 -7.46 2.79
CA MET A 117 -17.53 -7.85 1.43
C MET A 117 -18.32 -9.15 1.38
N LEU A 118 -17.95 -10.14 2.17
CA LEU A 118 -18.71 -11.40 2.29
C LEU A 118 -20.09 -11.16 2.91
N GLN A 119 -20.19 -10.29 3.91
CA GLN A 119 -21.48 -9.89 4.50
C GLN A 119 -22.34 -9.11 3.50
N ALA A 120 -21.75 -8.31 2.62
CA ALA A 120 -22.45 -7.62 1.53
C ALA A 120 -22.88 -8.55 0.39
N GLY A 121 -22.56 -9.83 0.45
CA GLY A 121 -23.01 -10.86 -0.50
C GLY A 121 -21.99 -11.25 -1.56
N CYS A 122 -20.73 -10.85 -1.44
CA CYS A 122 -19.70 -11.34 -2.35
C CYS A 122 -19.47 -12.84 -2.16
N ASP A 123 -19.29 -13.56 -3.26
CA ASP A 123 -19.05 -15.00 -3.26
C ASP A 123 -17.56 -15.33 -3.12
N LEU A 124 -16.68 -14.48 -3.64
CA LEU A 124 -15.24 -14.54 -3.47
C LEU A 124 -14.67 -13.13 -3.27
N VAL A 125 -13.66 -13.05 -2.42
CA VAL A 125 -12.87 -11.84 -2.18
C VAL A 125 -11.40 -12.18 -2.34
N THR A 126 -10.68 -11.36 -3.11
CA THR A 126 -9.22 -11.44 -3.26
C THR A 126 -8.56 -10.24 -2.61
N PHE A 127 -7.38 -10.43 -2.01
CA PHE A 127 -6.63 -9.36 -1.36
C PHE A 127 -5.15 -9.71 -1.18
N SER A 128 -4.34 -8.69 -0.90
CA SER A 128 -2.89 -8.82 -0.74
C SER A 128 -2.49 -9.03 0.72
N GLY A 129 -1.42 -9.81 0.95
CA GLY A 129 -0.87 -10.04 2.28
C GLY A 129 0.20 -9.04 2.71
N ASP A 130 0.85 -8.36 1.77
CA ASP A 130 2.02 -7.51 1.95
C ASP A 130 1.72 -6.00 2.03
N LYS A 131 0.44 -5.64 2.16
CA LYS A 131 0.00 -4.25 2.32
C LYS A 131 -0.50 -4.02 3.76
N LEU A 132 -1.75 -3.60 3.93
CA LEU A 132 -2.32 -3.30 5.25
C LEU A 132 -2.42 -4.52 6.17
N LEU A 133 -2.48 -5.74 5.62
CA LEU A 133 -2.38 -6.96 6.42
C LEU A 133 -1.03 -7.04 7.16
N GLY A 134 0.04 -6.47 6.61
CA GLY A 134 1.36 -6.42 7.25
C GLY A 134 2.14 -7.73 7.22
N GLY A 135 1.77 -8.65 6.35
CA GLY A 135 2.43 -9.94 6.15
C GLY A 135 3.39 -9.98 4.96
N PRO A 136 3.83 -11.16 4.55
CA PRO A 136 4.65 -11.34 3.35
C PRO A 136 3.81 -11.16 2.08
N GLN A 137 4.48 -10.98 0.94
CA GLN A 137 3.81 -10.96 -0.35
C GLN A 137 3.04 -12.27 -0.57
N ALA A 138 1.73 -12.14 -0.68
CA ALA A 138 0.78 -13.22 -0.86
C ALA A 138 -0.50 -12.71 -1.53
N GLY A 139 -1.09 -13.51 -2.38
CA GLY A 139 -2.47 -13.35 -2.83
C GLY A 139 -3.37 -14.28 -2.03
N LEU A 140 -4.36 -13.72 -1.35
CA LEU A 140 -5.33 -14.47 -0.57
C LEU A 140 -6.69 -14.48 -1.28
N ILE A 141 -7.38 -15.61 -1.19
CA ILE A 141 -8.73 -15.80 -1.76
C ILE A 141 -9.60 -16.44 -0.68
N VAL A 142 -10.66 -15.75 -0.31
CA VAL A 142 -11.65 -16.23 0.66
C VAL A 142 -13.05 -16.17 0.06
N GLY A 143 -13.99 -16.96 0.60
CA GLY A 143 -15.37 -16.93 0.17
C GLY A 143 -16.04 -18.29 0.18
N ARG A 144 -17.06 -18.48 -0.66
CA ARG A 144 -17.88 -19.69 -0.73
C ARG A 144 -17.02 -20.91 -1.02
N LYS A 145 -17.13 -21.92 -0.13
CA LYS A 145 -16.32 -23.15 -0.19
C LYS A 145 -16.29 -23.78 -1.58
N ALA A 146 -17.44 -23.89 -2.25
CA ALA A 146 -17.53 -24.51 -3.57
C ALA A 146 -16.68 -23.78 -4.63
N LEU A 147 -16.58 -22.45 -4.56
CA LEU A 147 -15.77 -21.67 -5.48
C LEU A 147 -14.28 -21.71 -5.12
N VAL A 148 -13.95 -21.63 -3.82
CA VAL A 148 -12.58 -21.79 -3.33
C VAL A 148 -12.03 -23.17 -3.70
N ASP A 149 -12.82 -24.23 -3.55
CA ASP A 149 -12.41 -25.59 -3.93
C ASP A 149 -12.17 -25.75 -5.43
N ARG A 150 -12.93 -25.04 -6.28
CA ARG A 150 -12.67 -24.99 -7.73
C ARG A 150 -11.32 -24.32 -8.03
N VAL A 151 -11.02 -23.18 -7.37
CA VAL A 151 -9.72 -22.49 -7.49
C VAL A 151 -8.59 -23.43 -7.04
N ARG A 152 -8.74 -24.09 -5.90
CA ARG A 152 -7.76 -25.05 -5.36
C ARG A 152 -7.45 -26.22 -6.28
N LYS A 153 -8.39 -26.65 -7.11
CA LYS A 153 -8.23 -27.75 -8.07
C LYS A 153 -7.62 -27.31 -9.41
N HIS A 154 -7.48 -25.99 -9.64
CA HIS A 154 -6.95 -25.49 -10.89
C HIS A 154 -5.47 -25.88 -11.06
N PRO A 155 -5.02 -26.35 -12.26
CA PRO A 155 -3.62 -26.75 -12.49
C PRO A 155 -2.58 -25.68 -12.16
N MET A 156 -2.89 -24.40 -12.43
CA MET A 156 -2.00 -23.27 -12.14
C MET A 156 -1.70 -23.11 -10.64
N LYS A 157 -2.51 -23.67 -9.73
CA LYS A 157 -2.22 -23.63 -8.30
C LYS A 157 -0.80 -24.13 -8.00
N ARG A 158 -0.30 -25.13 -8.74
CA ARG A 158 1.05 -25.66 -8.51
C ARG A 158 2.14 -24.62 -8.81
N ALA A 159 1.94 -23.82 -9.83
CA ALA A 159 2.87 -22.74 -10.21
C ALA A 159 2.76 -21.53 -9.29
N LEU A 160 1.54 -21.19 -8.84
CA LEU A 160 1.25 -19.98 -8.08
C LEU A 160 1.25 -20.18 -6.55
N ARG A 161 1.44 -21.41 -6.06
CA ARG A 161 1.43 -21.67 -4.62
C ARG A 161 2.60 -20.99 -3.91
N MET A 162 2.33 -20.49 -2.72
CA MET A 162 3.37 -19.98 -1.84
C MET A 162 4.35 -21.08 -1.44
N SER A 163 5.62 -20.73 -1.28
CA SER A 163 6.63 -21.59 -0.68
C SER A 163 6.46 -21.66 0.86
N LYS A 164 7.19 -22.55 1.51
CA LYS A 164 7.05 -22.78 2.96
C LYS A 164 7.40 -21.56 3.82
N LEU A 165 8.43 -20.79 3.44
CA LEU A 165 8.88 -19.64 4.23
C LEU A 165 7.84 -18.51 4.24
N PRO A 166 7.35 -18.00 3.08
CA PRO A 166 6.26 -17.02 3.09
C PRO A 166 4.98 -17.54 3.76
N LEU A 167 4.68 -18.84 3.63
CA LEU A 167 3.51 -19.42 4.29
C LEU A 167 3.63 -19.39 5.82
N ALA A 168 4.81 -19.72 6.38
CA ALA A 168 5.07 -19.64 7.81
C ALA A 168 5.02 -18.19 8.32
N ALA A 169 5.59 -17.24 7.54
CA ALA A 169 5.52 -15.83 7.87
C ALA A 169 4.08 -15.30 7.84
N LEU A 170 3.28 -15.71 6.84
CA LEU A 170 1.87 -15.35 6.77
C LEU A 170 1.07 -15.92 7.95
N GLU A 171 1.33 -17.20 8.32
CA GLU A 171 0.71 -17.80 9.49
C GLU A 171 1.03 -17.04 10.77
N ALA A 172 2.32 -16.69 10.98
CA ALA A 172 2.75 -15.91 12.14
C ALA A 172 2.05 -14.54 12.18
N THR A 173 1.95 -13.85 11.04
CA THR A 173 1.23 -12.58 10.93
C THR A 173 -0.25 -12.74 11.26
N LEU A 174 -0.94 -13.74 10.68
CA LEU A 174 -2.37 -13.97 10.92
C LEU A 174 -2.65 -14.35 12.37
N ARG A 175 -1.71 -15.01 13.06
CA ARG A 175 -1.84 -15.30 14.50
C ARG A 175 -1.90 -14.04 15.37
N LEU A 176 -1.30 -12.93 14.95
CA LEU A 176 -1.40 -11.66 15.67
C LEU A 176 -2.84 -11.15 15.68
N TYR A 177 -3.57 -11.34 14.59
CA TYR A 177 -4.98 -10.94 14.47
C TYR A 177 -5.94 -11.71 15.40
N LEU A 178 -5.51 -12.83 15.96
CA LEU A 178 -6.27 -13.55 16.99
C LEU A 178 -6.24 -12.85 18.37
N ARG A 179 -5.42 -11.79 18.50
CA ARG A 179 -5.24 -11.00 19.72
C ARG A 179 -5.40 -9.51 19.40
N PRO A 180 -6.62 -9.06 19.07
CA PRO A 180 -6.85 -7.70 18.59
C PRO A 180 -6.40 -6.62 19.59
N GLU A 181 -6.45 -6.92 20.90
CA GLU A 181 -6.00 -6.01 21.96
C GLU A 181 -4.49 -5.71 21.96
N ARG A 182 -3.71 -6.55 21.26
CA ARG A 182 -2.25 -6.38 21.13
C ARG A 182 -1.82 -6.00 19.72
N LEU A 183 -2.73 -6.04 18.77
CA LEU A 183 -2.41 -5.96 17.36
C LEU A 183 -1.67 -4.65 17.00
N ALA A 184 -2.16 -3.50 17.50
CA ALA A 184 -1.53 -2.19 17.25
C ALA A 184 -0.09 -2.08 17.81
N ARG A 185 0.28 -2.93 18.76
CA ARG A 185 1.64 -2.97 19.32
C ARG A 185 2.52 -4.01 18.62
N GLU A 186 1.96 -5.18 18.32
CA GLU A 186 2.71 -6.35 17.87
C GLU A 186 2.85 -6.42 16.34
N LEU A 187 1.89 -5.87 15.57
CA LEU A 187 1.95 -5.81 14.11
C LEU A 187 2.72 -4.55 13.67
N PRO A 188 3.93 -4.66 13.09
CA PRO A 188 4.77 -3.50 12.77
C PRO A 188 4.08 -2.47 11.89
N THR A 189 3.36 -2.92 10.85
CA THR A 189 2.62 -2.02 9.94
C THR A 189 1.62 -1.17 10.72
N LEU A 190 0.76 -1.79 11.54
CA LEU A 190 -0.24 -1.06 12.31
C LEU A 190 0.40 -0.18 13.38
N ARG A 191 1.43 -0.68 14.09
CA ARG A 191 2.17 0.07 15.10
C ARG A 191 2.74 1.38 14.54
N LEU A 192 3.36 1.32 13.36
CA LEU A 192 3.94 2.51 12.72
C LEU A 192 2.87 3.45 12.18
N LEU A 193 1.78 2.94 11.61
CA LEU A 193 0.68 3.77 11.11
C LEU A 193 -0.04 4.51 12.26
N THR A 194 -0.21 3.86 13.41
CA THR A 194 -0.91 4.41 14.58
C THR A 194 0.01 5.16 15.55
N ARG A 195 1.31 5.29 15.23
CA ARG A 195 2.27 5.97 16.09
C ARG A 195 1.83 7.41 16.40
N PRO A 196 1.73 7.83 17.69
CA PRO A 196 1.35 9.17 18.06
C PRO A 196 2.26 10.23 17.46
N LEU A 197 1.67 11.34 16.98
CA LEU A 197 2.46 12.46 16.41
C LEU A 197 3.48 13.00 17.42
N ALA A 198 3.10 13.10 18.69
CA ALA A 198 3.99 13.57 19.77
C ALA A 198 5.29 12.72 19.88
N ASP A 199 5.18 11.39 19.68
CA ASP A 199 6.34 10.49 19.72
C ASP A 199 7.26 10.69 18.51
N ILE A 200 6.67 10.98 17.34
CA ILE A 200 7.43 11.28 16.11
C ILE A 200 8.16 12.62 16.26
N GLU A 201 7.49 13.64 16.81
CA GLU A 201 8.08 14.93 17.11
C GLU A 201 9.21 14.82 18.16
N ALA A 202 9.00 13.98 19.17
CA ALA A 202 10.05 13.72 20.17
C ALA A 202 11.28 13.07 19.53
N ALA A 203 11.09 12.11 18.64
CA ALA A 203 12.19 11.52 17.87
C ALA A 203 12.91 12.57 17.02
N ALA A 204 12.17 13.48 16.35
CA ALA A 204 12.78 14.56 15.57
C ALA A 204 13.65 15.49 16.43
N ARG A 205 13.15 15.88 17.60
CA ARG A 205 13.91 16.71 18.56
C ARG A 205 15.15 15.98 19.11
N ALA A 206 15.05 14.67 19.32
CA ALA A 206 16.17 13.88 19.85
C ALA A 206 17.33 13.76 18.85
N VAL A 207 17.04 13.56 17.54
CA VAL A 207 18.09 13.31 16.54
C VAL A 207 18.60 14.59 15.86
N GLN A 208 17.84 15.68 15.88
CA GLN A 208 18.18 16.95 15.22
C GLN A 208 19.56 17.49 15.62
N PRO A 209 19.95 17.58 16.93
CA PRO A 209 21.23 18.19 17.30
C PRO A 209 22.43 17.44 16.73
N ALA A 210 22.43 16.11 16.78
CA ALA A 210 23.52 15.28 16.26
C ALA A 210 23.66 15.43 14.74
N LEU A 211 22.54 15.41 14.02
CA LEU A 211 22.54 15.57 12.57
C LEU A 211 22.95 16.98 12.17
N ALA A 212 22.49 18.03 12.87
CA ALA A 212 22.88 19.40 12.63
C ALA A 212 24.40 19.62 12.85
N ALA A 213 24.96 19.10 13.93
CA ALA A 213 26.39 19.17 14.20
C ALA A 213 27.24 18.50 13.12
N THR A 214 26.81 17.30 12.65
CA THR A 214 27.53 16.55 11.62
C THR A 214 27.47 17.23 10.24
N LEU A 215 26.38 17.93 9.92
CA LEU A 215 26.16 18.54 8.62
C LEU A 215 26.61 20.02 8.55
N ALA A 216 26.92 20.64 9.72
CA ALA A 216 27.44 22.01 9.76
C ALA A 216 28.82 22.09 9.10
N PRO A 217 29.20 23.28 8.52
CA PRO A 217 28.36 24.44 8.25
C PRO A 217 27.63 24.38 6.88
N ARG A 218 27.65 23.22 6.20
CA ARG A 218 27.20 23.09 4.80
C ARG A 218 25.68 23.03 4.65
N TYR A 219 24.99 22.55 5.70
CA TYR A 219 23.54 22.38 5.70
C TYR A 219 22.93 22.91 7.00
N THR A 220 21.70 23.39 6.90
CA THR A 220 20.81 23.58 8.05
C THR A 220 19.92 22.38 8.25
N VAL A 221 19.54 22.08 9.51
CA VAL A 221 18.67 20.96 9.88
C VAL A 221 17.60 21.47 10.83
N GLU A 222 16.34 21.43 10.39
CA GLU A 222 15.22 21.97 11.14
C GLU A 222 14.10 20.92 11.29
N PRO A 223 13.48 20.82 12.48
CA PRO A 223 12.25 20.03 12.64
C PRO A 223 11.12 20.63 11.81
N VAL A 224 10.34 19.77 11.14
CA VAL A 224 9.20 20.18 10.32
C VAL A 224 8.02 19.25 10.49
N ALA A 225 6.82 19.82 10.43
CA ALA A 225 5.60 19.04 10.27
C ALA A 225 5.55 18.46 8.86
N LEU A 226 5.19 17.19 8.76
CA LEU A 226 5.08 16.45 7.51
C LEU A 226 3.72 15.78 7.38
N GLN A 227 3.41 15.37 6.17
CA GLN A 227 2.28 14.52 5.88
C GLN A 227 2.78 13.19 5.31
N GLY A 228 2.56 12.14 6.07
CA GLY A 228 2.82 10.77 5.63
C GLY A 228 1.69 10.28 4.72
N GLN A 229 2.00 9.31 3.88
CA GLN A 229 1.02 8.64 3.03
C GLN A 229 1.06 7.15 3.33
N ILE A 230 -0.12 6.52 3.42
CA ILE A 230 -0.22 5.07 3.45
C ILE A 230 0.07 4.60 2.04
N GLY A 231 1.26 4.10 1.81
CA GLY A 231 1.76 3.77 0.47
C GLY A 231 1.29 2.42 -0.07
N SER A 232 1.98 1.93 -1.09
CA SER A 232 1.77 0.60 -1.70
C SER A 232 0.39 0.39 -2.33
N GLY A 233 -0.20 1.45 -2.93
CA GLY A 233 -1.49 1.34 -3.60
C GLY A 233 -2.66 1.19 -2.64
N SER A 234 -2.56 1.77 -1.44
CA SER A 234 -3.64 1.86 -0.47
C SER A 234 -3.81 3.31 -0.03
N LEU A 235 -5.07 3.78 0.06
CA LEU A 235 -5.45 5.09 0.59
C LEU A 235 -4.67 6.26 -0.06
N PRO A 236 -4.88 6.53 -1.36
CA PRO A 236 -4.03 7.45 -2.14
C PRO A 236 -4.24 8.93 -1.78
N VAL A 237 -5.36 9.28 -1.19
CA VAL A 237 -5.76 10.67 -0.91
C VAL A 237 -5.53 11.03 0.55
N GLU A 238 -5.79 10.09 1.47
CA GLU A 238 -5.65 10.30 2.89
C GLU A 238 -4.20 10.44 3.31
N ARG A 239 -3.96 11.41 4.17
CA ARG A 239 -2.63 11.69 4.69
C ARG A 239 -2.63 11.58 6.20
N LEU A 240 -1.54 11.04 6.74
CA LEU A 240 -1.32 10.93 8.17
C LEU A 240 -0.44 12.08 8.66
N PRO A 241 -0.85 12.85 9.69
CA PRO A 241 0.03 13.82 10.32
C PRO A 241 1.33 13.15 10.76
N SER A 242 2.47 13.72 10.36
CA SER A 242 3.82 13.22 10.68
C SER A 242 4.75 14.37 11.02
N ALA A 243 5.94 14.06 11.49
CA ALA A 243 7.01 14.99 11.76
C ALA A 243 8.35 14.44 11.31
N GLY A 244 9.29 15.31 11.05
CA GLY A 244 10.61 14.93 10.61
C GLY A 244 11.60 16.06 10.60
N LEU A 245 12.66 15.90 9.82
CA LEU A 245 13.71 16.88 9.65
C LEU A 245 13.79 17.35 8.20
N ALA A 246 13.90 18.65 8.01
CA ALA A 246 14.21 19.28 6.73
C ALA A 246 15.69 19.68 6.72
N ILE A 247 16.43 19.25 5.71
CA ILE A 247 17.85 19.53 5.54
C ILE A 247 18.01 20.38 4.28
N ALA A 248 18.57 21.58 4.43
CA ALA A 248 18.77 22.51 3.33
C ALA A 248 20.23 22.90 3.17
N PRO A 249 20.81 22.94 1.95
CA PRO A 249 22.14 23.48 1.72
C PRO A 249 22.17 24.99 2.01
N VAL A 250 23.20 25.45 2.71
CA VAL A 250 23.41 26.88 3.00
C VAL A 250 23.80 27.66 1.74
N GLY A 251 24.51 27.04 0.80
CA GLY A 251 24.93 27.66 -0.46
C GLY A 251 23.76 27.94 -1.41
N LYS A 252 23.90 29.00 -2.23
CA LYS A 252 22.88 29.40 -3.21
C LYS A 252 22.99 28.65 -4.53
N THR A 253 24.16 28.10 -4.88
CA THR A 253 24.42 27.38 -6.13
C THR A 253 24.64 25.89 -5.89
N GLY A 254 24.30 25.04 -6.88
CA GLY A 254 24.52 23.60 -6.81
C GLY A 254 23.68 22.85 -5.77
N ARG A 255 22.57 23.44 -5.30
CA ARG A 255 21.70 22.89 -4.23
C ARG A 255 21.18 21.50 -4.55
N GLY A 256 20.65 21.29 -5.76
CA GLY A 256 20.11 19.99 -6.18
C GLY A 256 21.17 18.89 -6.09
N ARG A 257 22.37 19.14 -6.66
CA ARG A 257 23.48 18.18 -6.60
C ARG A 257 23.93 17.90 -5.15
N ALA A 258 23.97 18.94 -4.30
CA ALA A 258 24.32 18.77 -2.89
C ALA A 258 23.29 17.90 -2.15
N LEU A 259 22.00 18.05 -2.42
CA LEU A 259 20.94 17.23 -1.85
C LEU A 259 20.99 15.77 -2.33
N GLU A 260 21.24 15.54 -3.62
CA GLU A 260 21.41 14.19 -4.19
C GLU A 260 22.62 13.48 -3.57
N GLN A 261 23.75 14.18 -3.41
CA GLN A 261 24.93 13.63 -2.76
C GLN A 261 24.70 13.29 -1.29
N LEU A 262 24.00 14.15 -0.55
CA LEU A 262 23.64 13.90 0.83
C LEU A 262 22.68 12.71 0.94
N ALA A 263 21.65 12.65 0.09
CA ALA A 263 20.74 11.51 0.06
C ALA A 263 21.45 10.20 -0.27
N ALA A 264 22.44 10.23 -1.17
CA ALA A 264 23.26 9.06 -1.48
C ALA A 264 24.15 8.65 -0.29
N ALA A 265 24.76 9.61 0.41
CA ALA A 265 25.57 9.35 1.59
C ALA A 265 24.75 8.76 2.75
N LEU A 266 23.55 9.26 2.97
CA LEU A 266 22.61 8.71 3.95
C LEU A 266 22.18 7.27 3.63
N ARG A 267 21.94 6.95 2.36
CA ARG A 267 21.65 5.58 1.91
C ARG A 267 22.84 4.62 2.05
N ALA A 268 24.06 5.15 2.04
CA ALA A 268 25.30 4.37 2.18
C ALA A 268 25.70 4.09 3.64
N LEU A 269 24.96 4.60 4.62
CA LEU A 269 25.17 4.28 6.03
C LEU A 269 24.93 2.78 6.30
N PRO A 270 25.53 2.20 7.34
CA PRO A 270 25.32 0.80 7.74
C PRO A 270 23.83 0.43 7.87
N LEU A 271 23.03 1.31 8.47
CA LEU A 271 21.56 1.28 8.41
C LEU A 271 21.12 2.38 7.43
N PRO A 272 20.74 2.04 6.20
CA PRO A 272 20.39 3.04 5.20
C PRO A 272 19.27 3.97 5.63
N VAL A 273 19.49 5.28 5.47
CA VAL A 273 18.50 6.31 5.76
C VAL A 273 17.94 6.85 4.45
N LEU A 274 16.61 6.74 4.30
CA LEU A 274 15.87 7.17 3.13
C LEU A 274 15.14 8.47 3.41
N GLY A 275 15.34 9.46 2.53
CA GLY A 275 14.61 10.71 2.53
C GLY A 275 14.08 11.01 1.13
N ARG A 276 13.24 12.03 1.04
CA ARG A 276 12.75 12.57 -0.23
C ARG A 276 13.23 13.99 -0.44
N ILE A 277 13.62 14.31 -1.66
CA ILE A 277 13.95 15.72 -2.04
C ILE A 277 12.67 16.39 -2.50
N ALA A 278 12.29 17.47 -1.84
CA ALA A 278 11.15 18.33 -2.20
C ALA A 278 11.44 19.76 -1.75
N ASP A 279 10.97 20.73 -2.50
CA ASP A 279 11.09 22.16 -2.20
C ASP A 279 12.53 22.58 -1.83
N ASP A 280 13.51 22.14 -2.63
CA ASP A 280 14.94 22.39 -2.41
C ASP A 280 15.47 21.93 -1.04
N ARG A 281 14.86 20.92 -0.43
CA ARG A 281 15.25 20.33 0.85
C ARG A 281 15.23 18.81 0.78
N LEU A 282 16.05 18.15 1.56
CA LEU A 282 15.93 16.73 1.84
C LEU A 282 15.09 16.56 3.11
N LEU A 283 13.96 15.90 2.97
CA LEU A 283 13.01 15.63 4.05
C LEU A 283 13.18 14.21 4.56
N LEU A 284 13.41 14.06 5.86
CA LEU A 284 13.41 12.79 6.57
C LEU A 284 12.15 12.70 7.41
N ASP A 285 11.20 11.85 7.01
CA ASP A 285 10.01 11.53 7.81
C ASP A 285 10.40 10.50 8.88
N LEU A 286 10.17 10.83 10.14
CA LEU A 286 10.63 10.02 11.28
C LEU A 286 9.55 9.11 11.86
N ARG A 287 8.42 8.94 11.19
CA ARG A 287 7.35 8.01 11.61
C ARG A 287 7.88 6.59 11.86
N CYS A 288 8.80 6.13 11.02
CA CYS A 288 9.37 4.79 11.10
C CYS A 288 10.64 4.71 11.97
N LEU A 289 11.11 5.82 12.53
CA LEU A 289 12.31 5.82 13.38
C LEU A 289 11.92 5.50 14.83
N GLU A 290 12.00 4.24 15.22
CA GLU A 290 11.71 3.79 16.60
C GLU A 290 12.96 3.85 17.49
N HIS A 291 14.16 3.62 16.93
CA HIS A 291 15.45 3.56 17.65
C HIS A 291 16.33 4.76 17.32
N THR A 292 16.09 5.86 18.01
CA THR A 292 16.84 7.13 17.80
C THR A 292 18.33 6.99 18.06
N ASP A 293 18.73 6.16 19.01
CA ASP A 293 20.13 5.94 19.38
C ASP A 293 20.93 5.28 18.25
N GLU A 294 20.33 4.30 17.56
CA GLU A 294 20.97 3.65 16.41
C GLU A 294 21.19 4.66 15.27
N PHE A 295 20.23 5.54 15.03
CA PHE A 295 20.37 6.61 14.06
C PHE A 295 21.50 7.57 14.45
N VAL A 296 21.53 8.05 15.69
CA VAL A 296 22.55 8.99 16.19
C VAL A 296 23.95 8.38 16.15
N ASN A 297 24.09 7.12 16.57
CA ASN A 297 25.38 6.43 16.61
C ASN A 297 26.04 6.31 15.22
N GLN A 298 25.26 6.12 14.15
CA GLN A 298 25.82 6.00 12.81
C GLN A 298 26.03 7.33 12.09
N ILE A 299 25.39 8.43 12.54
CA ILE A 299 25.51 9.74 11.89
C ILE A 299 26.96 10.23 11.80
N GLY A 300 27.80 9.92 12.78
CA GLY A 300 29.23 10.21 12.74
C GLY A 300 30.01 9.56 11.59
N LEU A 301 29.43 8.53 10.95
CA LEU A 301 30.00 7.87 9.77
C LEU A 301 29.65 8.59 8.47
N LEU A 302 28.75 9.56 8.51
CA LEU A 302 28.32 10.31 7.34
C LEU A 302 29.50 11.09 6.75
N ARG A 303 29.89 10.74 5.54
CA ARG A 303 30.91 11.48 4.77
C ARG A 303 30.18 12.24 3.64
N PRO A 304 29.88 13.52 3.80
CA PRO A 304 29.37 14.30 2.69
C PRO A 304 30.46 14.36 1.62
N THR A 305 30.26 13.68 0.51
CA THR A 305 31.24 13.51 -0.57
C THR A 305 31.74 14.86 -1.09
N GLY A 306 32.98 15.15 -0.81
CA GLY A 306 33.78 16.29 -1.28
C GLY A 306 35.25 16.01 -1.17
N GLU A 307 35.65 15.04 -0.35
CA GLU A 307 37.05 14.57 -0.26
C GLU A 307 37.19 13.27 -1.04
N ARG A 308 37.79 13.36 -2.23
CA ARG A 308 38.31 12.15 -2.90
C ARG A 308 39.22 11.44 -1.91
N GLN A 309 38.96 10.16 -1.64
CA GLN A 309 39.97 9.28 -1.06
C GLN A 309 41.23 9.41 -1.91
N GLN A 310 42.22 10.14 -1.41
CA GLN A 310 43.59 9.83 -1.74
C GLN A 310 43.87 8.46 -1.11
N LEU A 311 43.60 7.40 -1.84
CA LEU A 311 44.22 6.12 -1.57
C LEU A 311 45.72 6.34 -1.70
N SER A 312 46.41 6.49 -0.56
CA SER A 312 47.83 6.38 -0.47
C SER A 312 48.18 4.95 -0.84
N SER A 313 48.58 4.74 -2.10
CA SER A 313 49.42 3.62 -2.48
C SER A 313 50.74 3.75 -1.71
N LYS A 314 50.94 2.89 -0.77
CA LYS A 314 52.26 2.45 -0.30
C LYS A 314 52.29 0.93 -0.21
#